data_74c8a166420f72fc3fb7cd5d23eccee2
#
_entry.id   74c8a166420f72fc3fb7cd5d23eccee2
#
_cell.length_a   1.000
_cell.length_b   1.000
_cell.length_c   1.000
_cell.angle_alpha   90.00
_cell.angle_beta   90.00
_cell.angle_gamma   90.00
#
_symmetry.space_group_name_H-M   'P 1'
#
loop_
_entity.id
_entity.type
_entity.pdbx_description
1 polymer ?
#
loop_
_entity_poly.entity_id
_entity_poly.type
_entity_poly.pdbx_seq_one_letter_code
_entity_poly.pdbx_strand_id
1 'polypeptide(L)'
;MTSVTDIRPTIAPVSLKTALAGLDIQGLYGSDGSAAQIAESPLSLRGITVSSDDCEADWLFVAIPGLKQHGIRFAHAAIEAGASVVLTDEEGRTQAFERGLGVPVVQVADPRAVVPQLCANIYASPASRLTTMAVTGTNGKTTTSYLMRAAIASQFPNASLCGTVETHVGPISFESVRTTAEAPVVARFLAATEQYECGAGVIELSAHALSLHRVDGIVFDVAAFTNLQHDHLDYYGDMENYFQAKALLFTPEHSRHGVVCVDDEWGRRLAQQATVPVTTVSALTEEAADWQVRDVTPDQTIGRTVFTLVDPSGTGHRVAMPILGEVNIQNTAVAIVSAVSLGIDLADVISAIEDAPQIPGRMEKVNPTPGGQPLVIVDYAHTPEALEWTLRSTRELTPGRVVVVFGTDGDRDATKREHLAQIAAREADVLWVTDENPRTEDPQEIRDYLLRGIASVRPGMEDVTEVTTCRRDAVRRAILAAEPGDTVIITGKGAEWYQEIQGIHHRYNDVPVAAEVLAGDVRSHE
;
A
#
# COMPACT_ATOMS: atom_id res chain seq x y z
N MET A 1 -5.86 2.54 -20.08
CA MET A 1 -5.55 1.99 -18.75
C MET A 1 -6.63 2.47 -17.81
N THR A 2 -7.18 1.61 -16.99
CA THR A 2 -8.09 1.98 -15.91
C THR A 2 -7.33 2.80 -14.86
N SER A 3 -8.02 3.71 -14.17
CA SER A 3 -7.43 4.62 -13.19
C SER A 3 -8.39 4.84 -12.01
N VAL A 4 -7.95 5.58 -11.01
CA VAL A 4 -8.81 5.98 -9.89
C VAL A 4 -10.09 6.69 -10.34
N THR A 5 -10.03 7.36 -11.50
CA THR A 5 -11.18 8.03 -12.11
C THR A 5 -12.22 7.05 -12.67
N ASP A 6 -11.89 5.75 -12.79
CA ASP A 6 -12.84 4.73 -13.25
C ASP A 6 -13.72 4.17 -12.12
N ILE A 7 -13.40 4.47 -10.85
CA ILE A 7 -14.28 4.13 -9.72
C ILE A 7 -15.40 5.17 -9.66
N ARG A 8 -16.49 4.88 -10.37
CA ARG A 8 -17.69 5.73 -10.47
C ARG A 8 -18.93 4.94 -10.06
N PRO A 9 -19.13 4.71 -8.74
CA PRO A 9 -20.35 4.05 -8.29
C PRO A 9 -21.57 4.90 -8.67
N THR A 10 -22.61 4.25 -9.13
CA THR A 10 -23.88 4.92 -9.41
C THR A 10 -24.60 5.20 -8.09
N ILE A 11 -24.76 6.46 -7.75
CA ILE A 11 -25.50 6.89 -6.56
C ILE A 11 -26.69 7.74 -6.96
N ALA A 12 -27.76 7.68 -6.15
CA ALA A 12 -28.86 8.62 -6.27
C ALA A 12 -28.37 10.04 -5.93
N PRO A 13 -28.82 11.09 -6.64
CA PRO A 13 -28.44 12.46 -6.31
C PRO A 13 -28.81 12.80 -4.87
N VAL A 14 -27.88 13.36 -4.12
CA VAL A 14 -28.03 13.73 -2.71
C VAL A 14 -28.18 15.25 -2.61
N SER A 15 -29.22 15.76 -1.93
CA SER A 15 -29.38 17.21 -1.76
C SER A 15 -28.18 17.82 -1.02
N LEU A 16 -27.83 19.07 -1.34
CA LEU A 16 -26.76 19.79 -0.62
C LEU A 16 -27.01 19.79 0.89
N LYS A 17 -28.28 19.94 1.32
CA LYS A 17 -28.67 19.86 2.73
C LYS A 17 -28.29 18.51 3.36
N THR A 18 -28.57 17.41 2.68
CA THR A 18 -28.20 16.06 3.16
C THR A 18 -26.69 15.86 3.18
N ALA A 19 -26.00 16.30 2.14
CA ALA A 19 -24.55 16.21 2.07
C ALA A 19 -23.83 16.96 3.20
N LEU A 20 -24.37 18.11 3.62
CA LEU A 20 -23.84 18.95 4.70
C LEU A 20 -24.38 18.60 6.10
N ALA A 21 -25.22 17.57 6.23
CA ALA A 21 -25.83 17.21 7.50
C ALA A 21 -24.78 16.83 8.57
N GLY A 22 -24.93 17.38 9.78
CA GLY A 22 -24.04 17.11 10.90
C GLY A 22 -22.71 17.87 10.88
N LEU A 23 -22.46 18.71 9.86
CA LEU A 23 -21.26 19.54 9.78
C LEU A 23 -21.48 20.93 10.39
N ASP A 24 -20.42 21.48 10.98
CA ASP A 24 -20.38 22.87 11.44
C ASP A 24 -20.09 23.80 10.24
N ILE A 25 -21.16 24.29 9.61
CA ILE A 25 -21.09 25.17 8.44
C ILE A 25 -21.06 26.61 8.91
N GLN A 26 -19.96 27.31 8.62
CA GLN A 26 -19.77 28.72 8.95
C GLN A 26 -20.51 29.66 7.99
N GLY A 27 -20.76 29.23 6.75
CA GLY A 27 -21.51 30.00 5.76
C GLY A 27 -21.77 29.25 4.47
N LEU A 28 -22.86 29.61 3.81
CA LEU A 28 -23.14 29.29 2.41
C LEU A 28 -23.32 30.59 1.63
N TYR A 29 -22.68 30.68 0.51
CA TYR A 29 -22.67 31.85 -0.36
C TYR A 29 -23.10 31.45 -1.77
N GLY A 30 -23.97 32.23 -2.38
CA GLY A 30 -24.36 32.07 -3.78
C GLY A 30 -23.21 32.36 -4.75
N SER A 31 -23.42 32.10 -6.02
CA SER A 31 -22.44 32.37 -7.08
C SER A 31 -22.09 33.87 -7.22
N ASP A 32 -22.95 34.75 -6.72
CA ASP A 32 -22.75 36.20 -6.66
C ASP A 32 -22.08 36.68 -5.35
N GLY A 33 -21.75 35.75 -4.45
CA GLY A 33 -21.17 36.05 -3.14
C GLY A 33 -22.18 36.44 -2.06
N SER A 34 -23.48 36.49 -2.37
CA SER A 34 -24.52 36.76 -1.38
C SER A 34 -24.69 35.58 -0.42
N ALA A 35 -24.99 35.88 0.86
CA ALA A 35 -25.32 34.83 1.82
C ALA A 35 -26.60 34.09 1.40
N ALA A 36 -26.53 32.75 1.39
CA ALA A 36 -27.60 31.87 1.00
C ALA A 36 -27.98 30.91 2.14
N GLN A 37 -29.17 30.31 2.04
CA GLN A 37 -29.65 29.32 3.02
C GLN A 37 -29.53 27.91 2.46
N ILE A 38 -28.92 27.00 3.23
CA ILE A 38 -28.73 25.60 2.84
C ILE A 38 -30.08 24.91 2.56
N ALA A 39 -31.11 25.22 3.39
CA ALA A 39 -32.44 24.62 3.28
C ALA A 39 -33.19 24.97 1.98
N GLU A 40 -32.80 26.06 1.32
CA GLU A 40 -33.45 26.57 0.09
C GLU A 40 -32.65 26.22 -1.17
N SER A 41 -31.46 25.61 -1.02
CA SER A 41 -30.63 25.26 -2.16
C SER A 41 -31.23 24.13 -2.99
N PRO A 42 -31.47 24.32 -4.30
CA PRO A 42 -31.98 23.27 -5.18
C PRO A 42 -30.91 22.27 -5.62
N LEU A 43 -29.66 22.48 -5.18
CA LEU A 43 -28.51 21.69 -5.62
C LEU A 43 -28.56 20.27 -5.08
N SER A 44 -28.24 19.34 -5.93
CA SER A 44 -28.00 17.95 -5.59
C SER A 44 -26.66 17.49 -6.13
N LEU A 45 -26.02 16.59 -5.40
CA LEU A 45 -24.66 16.13 -5.62
C LEU A 45 -24.66 14.65 -6.00
N ARG A 46 -23.77 14.28 -6.93
CA ARG A 46 -23.52 12.88 -7.36
C ARG A 46 -22.14 12.37 -6.93
N GLY A 47 -21.35 13.20 -6.26
CA GLY A 47 -20.03 12.81 -5.80
C GLY A 47 -19.29 13.94 -5.10
N ILE A 48 -18.09 13.61 -4.65
CA ILE A 48 -17.17 14.51 -3.96
C ILE A 48 -15.75 14.20 -4.38
N THR A 49 -14.91 15.23 -4.51
CA THR A 49 -13.49 15.08 -4.75
C THR A 49 -12.67 16.19 -4.08
N VAL A 50 -11.38 15.90 -3.87
CA VAL A 50 -10.34 16.86 -3.45
C VAL A 50 -9.34 17.16 -4.59
N SER A 51 -9.56 16.58 -5.78
CA SER A 51 -8.70 16.76 -6.96
C SER A 51 -9.53 17.30 -8.13
N SER A 52 -9.05 18.37 -8.78
CA SER A 52 -9.68 18.91 -9.99
C SER A 52 -9.69 17.90 -11.14
N ASP A 53 -8.65 17.06 -11.23
CA ASP A 53 -8.49 16.08 -12.30
C ASP A 53 -9.42 14.86 -12.15
N ASP A 54 -10.05 14.72 -10.98
CA ASP A 54 -10.96 13.63 -10.63
C ASP A 54 -12.40 14.14 -10.43
N CYS A 55 -12.76 15.29 -11.00
CA CYS A 55 -14.08 15.90 -10.84
C CYS A 55 -15.01 15.52 -12.01
N GLU A 56 -16.32 15.43 -11.72
CA GLU A 56 -17.38 15.22 -12.71
C GLU A 56 -18.59 16.13 -12.46
N ALA A 57 -19.58 16.04 -13.36
CA ALA A 57 -20.79 16.84 -13.26
C ALA A 57 -21.55 16.59 -11.95
N ASP A 58 -22.05 17.66 -11.36
CA ASP A 58 -22.78 17.66 -10.10
C ASP A 58 -21.97 17.19 -8.88
N TRP A 59 -20.66 17.34 -8.91
CA TRP A 59 -19.80 17.00 -7.78
C TRP A 59 -19.52 18.20 -6.87
N LEU A 60 -19.23 17.90 -5.61
CA LEU A 60 -18.67 18.82 -4.64
C LEU A 60 -17.12 18.77 -4.75
N PHE A 61 -16.51 19.89 -5.05
CA PHE A 61 -15.06 20.05 -4.95
C PHE A 61 -14.66 20.60 -3.58
N VAL A 62 -13.80 19.89 -2.84
CA VAL A 62 -13.27 20.38 -1.56
C VAL A 62 -11.87 20.95 -1.78
N ALA A 63 -11.76 22.27 -1.65
CA ALA A 63 -10.51 23.00 -1.79
C ALA A 63 -9.77 23.06 -0.44
N ILE A 64 -8.87 22.12 -0.22
CA ILE A 64 -8.12 21.95 1.04
C ILE A 64 -6.86 22.80 1.02
N PRO A 65 -6.51 23.51 2.13
CA PRO A 65 -5.22 24.15 2.30
C PRO A 65 -4.09 23.12 2.22
N GLY A 66 -3.12 23.31 1.33
CA GLY A 66 -1.95 22.45 1.19
C GLY A 66 -0.69 23.13 1.76
N LEU A 67 0.37 22.33 1.98
CA LEU A 67 1.65 22.83 2.52
C LEU A 67 2.32 23.91 1.65
N LYS A 68 2.15 23.84 0.33
CA LYS A 68 2.78 24.77 -0.62
C LYS A 68 1.80 25.81 -1.20
N GLN A 69 0.53 25.45 -1.31
CA GLN A 69 -0.49 26.28 -1.93
C GLN A 69 -1.89 25.84 -1.52
N HIS A 70 -2.83 26.79 -1.52
CA HIS A 70 -4.23 26.51 -1.23
C HIS A 70 -4.94 25.82 -2.40
N GLY A 71 -5.77 24.80 -2.12
CA GLY A 71 -6.51 24.03 -3.11
C GLY A 71 -7.51 24.84 -3.94
N ILE A 72 -7.95 26.01 -3.47
CA ILE A 72 -8.86 26.91 -4.18
C ILE A 72 -8.31 27.35 -5.56
N ARG A 73 -7.00 27.30 -5.76
CA ARG A 73 -6.38 27.58 -7.05
C ARG A 73 -6.84 26.66 -8.17
N PHE A 74 -7.27 25.46 -7.82
CA PHE A 74 -7.74 24.43 -8.75
C PHE A 74 -9.26 24.46 -8.96
N ALA A 75 -9.98 25.39 -8.26
CA ALA A 75 -11.44 25.42 -8.31
C ALA A 75 -11.98 25.70 -9.72
N HIS A 76 -11.34 26.55 -10.53
CA HIS A 76 -11.77 26.78 -11.91
C HIS A 76 -11.70 25.49 -12.75
N ALA A 77 -10.61 24.74 -12.67
CA ALA A 77 -10.48 23.46 -13.37
C ALA A 77 -11.53 22.44 -12.89
N ALA A 78 -11.79 22.39 -11.57
CA ALA A 78 -12.84 21.52 -11.04
C ALA A 78 -14.24 21.91 -11.54
N ILE A 79 -14.53 23.23 -11.64
CA ILE A 79 -15.82 23.74 -12.17
C ILE A 79 -15.94 23.44 -13.67
N GLU A 80 -14.88 23.64 -14.44
CA GLU A 80 -14.83 23.26 -15.86
C GLU A 80 -15.06 21.75 -16.05
N ALA A 81 -14.59 20.92 -15.13
CA ALA A 81 -14.83 19.48 -15.11
C ALA A 81 -16.24 19.10 -14.58
N GLY A 82 -17.02 20.05 -14.03
CA GLY A 82 -18.41 19.86 -13.66
C GLY A 82 -18.76 20.04 -12.17
N ALA A 83 -17.80 20.51 -11.33
CA ALA A 83 -18.13 20.82 -9.94
C ALA A 83 -19.25 21.86 -9.85
N SER A 84 -20.32 21.55 -9.13
CA SER A 84 -21.48 22.42 -8.93
C SER A 84 -21.41 23.22 -7.64
N VAL A 85 -20.51 22.86 -6.71
CA VAL A 85 -20.29 23.50 -5.40
C VAL A 85 -18.81 23.40 -5.03
N VAL A 86 -18.27 24.44 -4.41
CA VAL A 86 -16.93 24.44 -3.81
C VAL A 86 -17.08 24.52 -2.29
N LEU A 87 -16.38 23.66 -1.52
CA LEU A 87 -16.27 23.78 -0.08
C LEU A 87 -14.83 24.14 0.29
N THR A 88 -14.65 25.09 1.20
CA THR A 88 -13.34 25.61 1.58
C THR A 88 -13.38 26.33 2.93
N ASP A 89 -12.23 26.83 3.40
CA ASP A 89 -12.12 27.69 4.59
C ASP A 89 -12.36 29.18 4.26
N GLU A 90 -12.13 30.04 5.25
CA GLU A 90 -12.29 31.50 5.09
C GLU A 90 -11.34 32.11 4.06
N GLU A 91 -10.08 31.65 4.03
CA GLU A 91 -9.08 32.11 3.06
C GLU A 91 -9.50 31.72 1.65
N GLY A 92 -9.84 30.44 1.46
CA GLY A 92 -10.31 29.91 0.18
C GLY A 92 -11.60 30.59 -0.30
N ARG A 93 -12.54 30.89 0.60
CA ARG A 93 -13.76 31.63 0.27
C ARG A 93 -13.43 33.04 -0.25
N THR A 94 -12.54 33.76 0.41
CA THR A 94 -12.11 35.10 -0.03
C THR A 94 -11.50 35.05 -1.43
N GLN A 95 -10.57 34.13 -1.65
CA GLN A 95 -9.97 33.92 -2.97
C GLN A 95 -10.98 33.46 -4.04
N ALA A 96 -12.00 32.68 -3.65
CA ALA A 96 -13.07 32.23 -4.56
C ALA A 96 -13.85 33.43 -5.15
N PHE A 97 -14.20 34.39 -4.32
CA PHE A 97 -14.91 35.60 -4.78
C PHE A 97 -14.03 36.55 -5.58
N GLU A 98 -12.78 36.74 -5.17
CA GLU A 98 -11.82 37.54 -5.96
C GLU A 98 -11.63 36.97 -7.37
N ARG A 99 -11.73 35.64 -7.53
CA ARG A 99 -11.58 34.94 -8.80
C ARG A 99 -12.88 34.80 -9.59
N GLY A 100 -14.04 35.09 -9.00
CA GLY A 100 -15.33 35.00 -9.66
C GLY A 100 -15.70 33.60 -10.09
N LEU A 101 -15.67 32.62 -9.16
CA LEU A 101 -15.85 31.20 -9.51
C LEU A 101 -17.21 30.85 -10.13
N GLY A 102 -18.26 31.62 -9.90
CA GLY A 102 -19.57 31.42 -10.54
C GLY A 102 -20.39 30.24 -10.03
N VAL A 103 -19.96 29.55 -8.99
CA VAL A 103 -20.69 28.49 -8.29
C VAL A 103 -20.83 28.81 -6.80
N PRO A 104 -21.80 28.23 -6.07
CA PRO A 104 -21.93 28.39 -4.64
C PRO A 104 -20.69 27.88 -3.88
N VAL A 105 -20.37 28.60 -2.78
CA VAL A 105 -19.24 28.31 -1.90
C VAL A 105 -19.74 28.00 -0.49
N VAL A 106 -19.36 26.84 0.05
CA VAL A 106 -19.58 26.45 1.43
C VAL A 106 -18.33 26.74 2.24
N GLN A 107 -18.47 27.48 3.34
CA GLN A 107 -17.36 27.76 4.25
C GLN A 107 -17.44 26.89 5.50
N VAL A 108 -16.32 26.28 5.86
CA VAL A 108 -16.09 25.53 7.10
C VAL A 108 -14.77 25.99 7.75
N ALA A 109 -14.54 25.60 9.01
CA ALA A 109 -13.29 25.93 9.70
C ALA A 109 -12.10 25.11 9.14
N ASP A 110 -12.29 23.81 8.96
CA ASP A 110 -11.28 22.88 8.43
C ASP A 110 -11.90 22.02 7.32
N PRO A 111 -11.59 22.33 6.06
CA PRO A 111 -12.09 21.55 4.92
C PRO A 111 -11.64 20.08 4.94
N ARG A 112 -10.45 19.77 5.45
CA ARG A 112 -9.94 18.38 5.49
C ARG A 112 -10.71 17.53 6.49
N ALA A 113 -10.96 18.05 7.68
CA ALA A 113 -11.64 17.33 8.75
C ALA A 113 -13.10 16.97 8.42
N VAL A 114 -13.76 17.72 7.53
CA VAL A 114 -15.16 17.46 7.16
C VAL A 114 -15.33 16.50 5.97
N VAL A 115 -14.26 16.21 5.21
CA VAL A 115 -14.33 15.32 4.03
C VAL A 115 -14.89 13.94 4.35
N PRO A 116 -14.47 13.26 5.43
CA PRO A 116 -14.99 11.93 5.75
C PRO A 116 -16.50 11.92 5.98
N GLN A 117 -17.01 12.88 6.73
CA GLN A 117 -18.45 13.01 6.98
C GLN A 117 -19.24 13.34 5.70
N LEU A 118 -18.69 14.20 4.83
CA LEU A 118 -19.26 14.46 3.51
C LEU A 118 -19.34 13.19 2.66
N CYS A 119 -18.27 12.40 2.66
CA CYS A 119 -18.23 11.11 1.98
C CYS A 119 -19.29 10.15 2.53
N ALA A 120 -19.40 10.04 3.86
CA ALA A 120 -20.41 9.22 4.52
C ALA A 120 -21.85 9.64 4.14
N ASN A 121 -22.12 10.94 4.09
CA ASN A 121 -23.42 11.47 3.72
C ASN A 121 -23.76 11.26 2.23
N ILE A 122 -22.78 11.46 1.33
CA ILE A 122 -22.97 11.35 -0.13
C ILE A 122 -23.09 9.90 -0.57
N TYR A 123 -22.25 9.00 -0.02
CA TYR A 123 -22.22 7.57 -0.39
C TYR A 123 -23.03 6.68 0.58
N ALA A 124 -23.75 7.27 1.54
CA ALA A 124 -24.60 6.57 2.51
C ALA A 124 -23.85 5.51 3.34
N SER A 125 -22.61 5.83 3.77
CA SER A 125 -21.78 4.99 4.66
C SER A 125 -21.69 3.51 4.22
N PRO A 126 -21.17 3.18 3.03
CA PRO A 126 -21.18 1.81 2.50
C PRO A 126 -20.42 0.81 3.38
N ALA A 127 -19.40 1.25 4.12
CA ALA A 127 -18.67 0.43 5.07
C ALA A 127 -19.58 -0.28 6.11
N SER A 128 -20.70 0.34 6.48
CA SER A 128 -21.62 -0.25 7.47
C SER A 128 -22.41 -1.47 6.97
N ARG A 129 -22.36 -1.75 5.67
CA ARG A 129 -23.06 -2.86 5.00
C ARG A 129 -22.11 -3.88 4.38
N LEU A 130 -20.81 -3.68 4.53
CA LEU A 130 -19.76 -4.55 4.03
C LEU A 130 -18.98 -5.16 5.20
N THR A 131 -18.36 -6.31 4.97
CA THR A 131 -17.28 -6.79 5.83
C THR A 131 -15.99 -6.03 5.46
N THR A 132 -15.39 -5.34 6.43
CA THR A 132 -14.24 -4.47 6.16
C THR A 132 -13.04 -4.86 7.00
N MET A 133 -11.89 -4.96 6.36
CA MET A 133 -10.61 -5.25 7.00
C MET A 133 -9.59 -4.18 6.66
N ALA A 134 -8.77 -3.82 7.63
CA ALA A 134 -7.67 -2.89 7.43
C ALA A 134 -6.36 -3.48 7.95
N VAL A 135 -5.24 -3.08 7.34
CA VAL A 135 -3.91 -3.44 7.84
C VAL A 135 -2.98 -2.24 7.85
N THR A 136 -2.26 -2.06 8.96
CA THR A 136 -1.20 -1.06 9.12
C THR A 136 0.08 -1.69 9.67
N GLY A 137 1.16 -0.95 9.62
CA GLY A 137 2.51 -1.33 10.06
C GLY A 137 3.57 -0.57 9.27
N THR A 138 4.85 -0.79 9.53
CA THR A 138 5.93 -0.26 8.69
C THR A 138 6.10 -1.16 7.47
N ASN A 139 6.35 -2.43 7.68
CA ASN A 139 6.53 -3.44 6.64
C ASN A 139 5.43 -4.49 6.66
N GLY A 140 5.23 -5.22 5.55
CA GLY A 140 4.30 -6.33 5.47
C GLY A 140 2.84 -5.97 5.11
N LYS A 141 2.44 -4.70 5.11
CA LYS A 141 1.05 -4.26 4.82
C LYS A 141 0.50 -4.86 3.52
N THR A 142 1.22 -4.69 2.42
CA THR A 142 0.80 -5.18 1.10
C THR A 142 0.65 -6.70 1.09
N THR A 143 1.66 -7.41 1.57
CA THR A 143 1.60 -8.88 1.66
C THR A 143 0.42 -9.33 2.51
N THR A 144 0.25 -8.72 3.69
CA THR A 144 -0.85 -9.07 4.59
C THR A 144 -2.21 -8.75 3.98
N SER A 145 -2.39 -7.63 3.28
CA SER A 145 -3.68 -7.28 2.65
C SER A 145 -4.10 -8.26 1.56
N TYR A 146 -3.16 -8.71 0.72
CA TYR A 146 -3.41 -9.77 -0.26
C TYR A 146 -3.75 -11.11 0.39
N LEU A 147 -3.02 -11.48 1.46
CA LEU A 147 -3.30 -12.69 2.22
C LEU A 147 -4.63 -12.60 2.97
N MET A 148 -4.99 -11.44 3.55
CA MET A 148 -6.31 -11.23 4.15
C MET A 148 -7.43 -11.42 3.13
N ARG A 149 -7.26 -10.86 1.91
CA ARG A 149 -8.22 -11.05 0.82
C ARG A 149 -8.34 -12.52 0.43
N ALA A 150 -7.22 -13.24 0.33
CA ALA A 150 -7.23 -14.68 0.05
C ALA A 150 -7.88 -15.48 1.19
N ALA A 151 -7.54 -15.16 2.45
CA ALA A 151 -8.06 -15.85 3.64
C ALA A 151 -9.59 -15.80 3.77
N ILE A 152 -10.24 -14.74 3.28
CA ILE A 152 -11.71 -14.59 3.32
C ILE A 152 -12.41 -15.10 2.06
N ALA A 153 -11.67 -15.64 1.07
CA ALA A 153 -12.23 -16.00 -0.24
C ALA A 153 -13.29 -17.10 -0.18
N SER A 154 -13.29 -17.95 0.86
CA SER A 154 -14.32 -18.98 1.07
C SER A 154 -15.72 -18.35 1.29
N GLN A 155 -15.81 -17.19 1.92
CA GLN A 155 -17.06 -16.45 2.12
C GLN A 155 -17.23 -15.29 1.12
N PHE A 156 -16.13 -14.65 0.71
CA PHE A 156 -16.13 -13.46 -0.15
C PHE A 156 -15.18 -13.67 -1.33
N PRO A 157 -15.53 -14.52 -2.31
CA PRO A 157 -14.63 -14.87 -3.43
C PRO A 157 -14.25 -13.67 -4.31
N ASN A 158 -15.06 -12.62 -4.31
CA ASN A 158 -14.83 -11.39 -5.06
C ASN A 158 -14.44 -10.20 -4.17
N ALA A 159 -13.91 -10.45 -2.97
CA ALA A 159 -13.51 -9.40 -2.05
C ALA A 159 -12.61 -8.35 -2.75
N SER A 160 -12.91 -7.08 -2.50
CA SER A 160 -12.17 -5.95 -3.05
C SER A 160 -10.88 -5.68 -2.27
N LEU A 161 -9.90 -5.05 -2.93
CA LEU A 161 -8.61 -4.68 -2.33
C LEU A 161 -8.26 -3.24 -2.73
N CYS A 162 -7.84 -2.43 -1.76
CA CYS A 162 -7.26 -1.11 -2.00
C CYS A 162 -5.92 -1.01 -1.26
N GLY A 163 -4.82 -0.95 -1.99
CA GLY A 163 -3.48 -0.98 -1.39
C GLY A 163 -2.40 -0.36 -2.28
N THR A 164 -1.16 -0.58 -1.90
CA THR A 164 0.03 0.01 -2.55
C THR A 164 0.18 -0.42 -4.01
N VAL A 165 -0.05 -1.69 -4.30
CA VAL A 165 0.18 -2.27 -5.63
C VAL A 165 -0.98 -1.96 -6.55
N GLU A 166 -2.19 -2.27 -6.12
CA GLU A 166 -3.39 -2.10 -6.94
C GLU A 166 -4.60 -1.72 -6.10
N THR A 167 -5.58 -1.16 -6.79
CA THR A 167 -6.97 -1.11 -6.33
C THR A 167 -7.79 -2.00 -7.24
N HIS A 168 -8.48 -2.98 -6.64
CA HIS A 168 -9.32 -3.96 -7.32
C HIS A 168 -10.73 -3.95 -6.72
N VAL A 169 -11.75 -3.71 -7.53
CA VAL A 169 -13.15 -3.72 -7.12
C VAL A 169 -14.05 -4.17 -8.26
N GLY A 170 -14.70 -5.31 -8.10
CA GLY A 170 -15.50 -5.93 -9.16
C GLY A 170 -14.67 -6.13 -10.45
N PRO A 171 -15.12 -5.57 -11.60
CA PRO A 171 -14.38 -5.68 -12.86
C PRO A 171 -13.25 -4.64 -13.01
N ILE A 172 -13.10 -3.72 -12.06
CA ILE A 172 -12.14 -2.62 -12.13
C ILE A 172 -10.86 -3.05 -11.40
N SER A 173 -9.72 -2.95 -12.08
CA SER A 173 -8.40 -3.08 -11.48
C SER A 173 -7.45 -2.07 -12.11
N PHE A 174 -6.68 -1.37 -11.28
CA PHE A 174 -5.66 -0.42 -11.72
C PHE A 174 -4.55 -0.29 -10.69
N GLU A 175 -3.40 0.18 -11.14
CA GLU A 175 -2.26 0.48 -10.30
C GLU A 175 -2.56 1.63 -9.36
N SER A 176 -2.23 1.45 -8.09
CA SER A 176 -2.41 2.49 -7.10
C SER A 176 -1.27 3.51 -7.15
N VAL A 177 -1.61 4.78 -7.02
CA VAL A 177 -0.62 5.88 -6.93
C VAL A 177 -0.09 6.03 -5.50
N ARG A 178 -0.84 5.53 -4.51
CA ARG A 178 -0.53 5.65 -3.07
C ARG A 178 -1.01 4.42 -2.33
N THR A 179 -0.35 4.10 -1.22
CA THR A 179 -0.76 3.01 -0.31
C THR A 179 -2.20 3.15 0.14
N THR A 180 -2.61 4.35 0.54
CA THR A 180 -4.00 4.67 0.90
C THR A 180 -4.44 5.89 0.11
N ALA A 181 -5.51 5.75 -0.63
CA ALA A 181 -6.11 6.83 -1.40
C ALA A 181 -6.70 7.95 -0.50
N GLU A 182 -7.04 9.11 -1.09
CA GLU A 182 -7.76 10.18 -0.39
C GLU A 182 -9.19 9.73 -0.02
N ALA A 183 -9.76 10.30 1.04
CA ALA A 183 -11.06 9.90 1.59
C ALA A 183 -12.20 9.77 0.54
N PRO A 184 -12.36 10.68 -0.45
CA PRO A 184 -13.37 10.50 -1.48
C PRO A 184 -13.19 9.24 -2.33
N VAL A 185 -11.94 8.87 -2.61
CA VAL A 185 -11.62 7.66 -3.39
C VAL A 185 -11.88 6.40 -2.56
N VAL A 186 -11.50 6.39 -1.27
CA VAL A 186 -11.82 5.28 -0.35
C VAL A 186 -13.33 5.09 -0.23
N ALA A 187 -14.09 6.17 -0.10
CA ALA A 187 -15.55 6.10 -0.03
C ALA A 187 -16.17 5.55 -1.32
N ARG A 188 -15.67 5.98 -2.50
CA ARG A 188 -16.11 5.42 -3.80
C ARG A 188 -15.72 3.96 -3.96
N PHE A 189 -14.53 3.58 -3.52
CA PHE A 189 -14.09 2.18 -3.51
C PHE A 189 -15.07 1.31 -2.71
N LEU A 190 -15.45 1.73 -1.50
CA LEU A 190 -16.42 0.99 -0.68
C LEU A 190 -17.82 0.98 -1.29
N ALA A 191 -18.27 2.11 -1.88
CA ALA A 191 -19.56 2.16 -2.57
C ALA A 191 -19.56 1.26 -3.83
N ALA A 192 -18.46 1.19 -4.56
CA ALA A 192 -18.31 0.27 -5.69
C ALA A 192 -18.23 -1.19 -5.23
N THR A 193 -17.55 -1.47 -4.09
CA THR A 193 -17.51 -2.80 -3.46
C THR A 193 -18.93 -3.32 -3.17
N GLU A 194 -19.78 -2.44 -2.66
CA GLU A 194 -21.19 -2.75 -2.44
C GLU A 194 -21.95 -2.93 -3.76
N GLN A 195 -21.80 -1.99 -4.70
CA GLN A 195 -22.49 -2.02 -6.00
C GLN A 195 -22.17 -3.26 -6.82
N TYR A 196 -20.94 -3.75 -6.79
CA TYR A 196 -20.50 -4.98 -7.47
C TYR A 196 -20.71 -6.24 -6.62
N GLU A 197 -21.44 -6.14 -5.51
CA GLU A 197 -21.76 -7.28 -4.63
C GLU A 197 -20.53 -8.08 -4.18
N CYS A 198 -19.40 -7.38 -3.98
CA CYS A 198 -18.16 -8.03 -3.54
C CYS A 198 -18.22 -8.53 -2.09
N GLY A 199 -19.14 -7.97 -1.28
CA GLY A 199 -19.41 -8.38 0.10
C GLY A 199 -18.36 -7.94 1.12
N ALA A 200 -17.08 -7.89 0.74
CA ALA A 200 -15.99 -7.49 1.61
C ALA A 200 -14.97 -6.58 0.92
N GLY A 201 -14.28 -5.73 1.71
CA GLY A 201 -13.19 -4.88 1.27
C GLY A 201 -12.00 -4.91 2.23
N VAL A 202 -10.80 -5.08 1.69
CA VAL A 202 -9.53 -5.02 2.42
C VAL A 202 -8.77 -3.76 2.03
N ILE A 203 -8.29 -2.98 3.01
CA ILE A 203 -7.62 -1.70 2.76
C ILE A 203 -6.27 -1.63 3.49
N GLU A 204 -5.22 -1.26 2.76
CA GLU A 204 -3.93 -0.92 3.35
C GLU A 204 -3.96 0.50 3.91
N LEU A 205 -3.60 0.67 5.18
CA LEU A 205 -3.56 1.96 5.85
C LEU A 205 -2.15 2.39 6.19
N SER A 206 -1.70 3.47 5.59
CA SER A 206 -0.48 4.16 6.00
C SER A 206 -0.74 5.03 7.23
N ALA A 207 0.30 5.30 8.03
CA ALA A 207 0.19 6.24 9.14
C ALA A 207 -0.29 7.63 8.69
N HIS A 208 0.20 8.10 7.53
CA HIS A 208 -0.27 9.35 6.92
C HIS A 208 -1.78 9.36 6.64
N ALA A 209 -2.35 8.22 6.23
CA ALA A 209 -3.78 8.14 5.97
C ALA A 209 -4.61 8.36 7.24
N LEU A 210 -4.16 7.79 8.36
CA LEU A 210 -4.77 7.98 9.66
C LEU A 210 -4.61 9.43 10.16
N SER A 211 -3.38 9.98 10.12
CA SER A 211 -3.10 11.36 10.54
C SER A 211 -3.77 12.42 9.66
N LEU A 212 -4.09 12.11 8.40
CA LEU A 212 -4.72 13.02 7.44
C LEU A 212 -6.21 12.75 7.25
N HIS A 213 -6.84 12.05 8.17
CA HIS A 213 -8.29 11.81 8.20
C HIS A 213 -8.86 11.12 6.96
N ARG A 214 -8.07 10.26 6.26
CA ARG A 214 -8.52 9.66 5.00
C ARG A 214 -9.54 8.53 5.19
N VAL A 215 -9.65 7.99 6.39
CA VAL A 215 -10.53 6.87 6.74
C VAL A 215 -11.42 7.14 7.96
N ASP A 216 -11.45 8.38 8.45
CA ASP A 216 -12.35 8.75 9.54
C ASP A 216 -13.81 8.46 9.14
N GLY A 217 -14.61 8.05 10.13
CA GLY A 217 -15.99 7.62 9.88
C GLY A 217 -16.15 6.23 9.28
N ILE A 218 -15.05 5.51 9.02
CA ILE A 218 -15.05 4.09 8.69
C ILE A 218 -14.67 3.30 9.94
N VAL A 219 -15.55 2.39 10.36
CA VAL A 219 -15.26 1.46 11.46
C VAL A 219 -15.06 0.07 10.86
N PHE A 220 -13.79 -0.34 10.77
CA PHE A 220 -13.41 -1.65 10.23
C PHE A 220 -13.83 -2.77 11.17
N ASP A 221 -14.30 -3.89 10.63
CA ASP A 221 -14.63 -5.06 11.45
C ASP A 221 -13.37 -5.66 12.08
N VAL A 222 -12.26 -5.72 11.31
CA VAL A 222 -10.96 -6.15 11.82
C VAL A 222 -9.86 -5.20 11.33
N ALA A 223 -9.02 -4.75 12.27
CA ALA A 223 -7.80 -3.99 12.02
C ALA A 223 -6.57 -4.81 12.40
N ALA A 224 -5.61 -4.95 11.48
CA ALA A 224 -4.38 -5.69 11.70
C ALA A 224 -3.16 -4.76 11.86
N PHE A 225 -2.24 -5.13 12.76
CA PHE A 225 -0.94 -4.49 12.93
C PHE A 225 0.18 -5.51 12.72
N THR A 226 1.10 -5.21 11.80
CA THR A 226 2.23 -6.10 11.50
C THR A 226 3.45 -5.79 12.36
N ASN A 227 4.00 -4.58 12.28
CA ASN A 227 5.21 -4.15 13.00
C ASN A 227 5.38 -2.63 12.96
N LEU A 228 6.32 -2.12 13.77
CA LEU A 228 6.79 -0.75 13.65
C LEU A 228 8.32 -0.70 13.65
N GLN A 229 8.89 -0.12 12.60
CA GLN A 229 10.31 0.08 12.42
C GLN A 229 10.62 1.53 12.05
N HIS A 230 11.89 1.90 12.03
CA HIS A 230 12.32 3.24 11.70
C HIS A 230 11.93 3.61 10.25
N ASP A 231 10.97 4.53 10.10
CA ASP A 231 10.52 5.06 8.82
C ASP A 231 9.77 6.39 9.03
N HIS A 232 9.67 7.23 7.99
CA HIS A 232 8.87 8.45 7.98
C HIS A 232 9.15 9.46 9.11
N LEU A 233 10.34 9.45 9.74
CA LEU A 233 10.67 10.38 10.83
C LEU A 233 10.88 11.82 10.32
N ASP A 234 11.10 12.01 9.04
CA ASP A 234 11.08 13.32 8.37
C ASP A 234 9.71 14.02 8.52
N TYR A 235 8.63 13.25 8.60
CA TYR A 235 7.27 13.76 8.79
C TYR A 235 6.83 13.74 10.26
N TYR A 236 7.09 12.64 10.99
CA TYR A 236 6.60 12.46 12.36
C TYR A 236 7.54 13.02 13.43
N GLY A 237 8.80 13.28 13.10
CA GLY A 237 9.83 13.74 14.03
C GLY A 237 10.45 12.65 14.88
N ASP A 238 9.64 11.75 15.44
CA ASP A 238 10.09 10.64 16.28
C ASP A 238 9.22 9.38 16.14
N MET A 239 9.69 8.28 16.71
CA MET A 239 8.99 6.99 16.67
C MET A 239 7.69 6.99 17.48
N GLU A 240 7.59 7.81 18.52
CA GLU A 240 6.37 7.91 19.35
C GLU A 240 5.21 8.49 18.54
N ASN A 241 5.42 9.62 17.86
CA ASN A 241 4.40 10.23 17.02
C ASN A 241 4.00 9.30 15.86
N TYR A 242 4.98 8.57 15.29
CA TYR A 242 4.71 7.59 14.24
C TYR A 242 3.88 6.41 14.76
N PHE A 243 4.16 5.93 15.97
CA PHE A 243 3.38 4.91 16.66
C PHE A 243 1.95 5.38 16.94
N GLN A 244 1.79 6.57 17.53
CA GLN A 244 0.49 7.11 17.88
C GLN A 244 -0.41 7.29 16.63
N ALA A 245 0.16 7.69 15.52
CA ALA A 245 -0.58 7.77 14.25
C ALA A 245 -1.18 6.42 13.84
N LYS A 246 -0.45 5.30 14.02
CA LYS A 246 -0.98 3.96 13.71
C LYS A 246 -1.94 3.45 14.78
N ALA A 247 -1.70 3.79 16.05
CA ALA A 247 -2.54 3.38 17.16
C ALA A 247 -3.99 3.90 17.05
N LEU A 248 -4.21 5.02 16.33
CA LEU A 248 -5.56 5.52 16.02
C LEU A 248 -6.47 4.45 15.42
N LEU A 249 -5.92 3.54 14.61
CA LEU A 249 -6.71 2.48 13.99
C LEU A 249 -7.33 1.52 15.01
N PHE A 250 -6.76 1.40 16.22
CA PHE A 250 -7.17 0.46 17.26
C PHE A 250 -8.04 1.12 18.35
N THR A 251 -8.91 2.03 17.90
CA THR A 251 -9.91 2.72 18.72
C THR A 251 -11.31 2.42 18.19
N PRO A 252 -12.39 2.55 19.01
CA PRO A 252 -13.77 2.26 18.59
C PRO A 252 -14.26 3.13 17.42
N GLU A 253 -13.61 4.28 17.20
CA GLU A 253 -13.89 5.18 16.09
C GLU A 253 -13.45 4.60 14.75
N HIS A 254 -12.45 3.67 14.77
CA HIS A 254 -11.84 3.14 13.55
C HIS A 254 -11.95 1.62 13.40
N SER A 255 -12.10 0.85 14.47
CA SER A 255 -12.24 -0.61 14.35
C SER A 255 -13.06 -1.23 15.47
N ARG A 256 -13.58 -2.44 15.20
CA ARG A 256 -14.34 -3.26 16.19
C ARG A 256 -13.42 -4.25 16.91
N HIS A 257 -12.41 -4.75 16.21
CA HIS A 257 -11.47 -5.76 16.71
C HIS A 257 -10.07 -5.54 16.13
N GLY A 258 -9.04 -5.69 16.95
CA GLY A 258 -7.64 -5.62 16.58
C GLY A 258 -6.98 -7.00 16.49
N VAL A 259 -6.16 -7.24 15.47
CA VAL A 259 -5.20 -8.36 15.43
C VAL A 259 -3.80 -7.77 15.43
N VAL A 260 -3.03 -8.02 16.49
CA VAL A 260 -1.76 -7.34 16.72
C VAL A 260 -0.62 -8.34 16.80
N CYS A 261 0.35 -8.22 15.90
CA CYS A 261 1.60 -8.94 16.02
C CYS A 261 2.42 -8.35 17.17
N VAL A 262 2.88 -9.21 18.11
CA VAL A 262 3.60 -8.83 19.33
C VAL A 262 5.09 -9.18 19.28
N ASP A 263 5.63 -9.51 18.14
CA ASP A 263 7.04 -9.87 17.97
C ASP A 263 7.99 -8.69 18.29
N ASP A 264 7.55 -7.45 18.11
CA ASP A 264 8.29 -6.24 18.49
C ASP A 264 7.69 -5.53 19.71
N GLU A 265 8.45 -4.60 20.30
CA GLU A 265 8.03 -3.83 21.47
C GLU A 265 6.79 -2.96 21.22
N TRP A 266 6.66 -2.44 19.99
CA TRP A 266 5.56 -1.57 19.61
C TRP A 266 4.24 -2.34 19.47
N GLY A 267 4.29 -3.58 18.95
CA GLY A 267 3.15 -4.47 18.92
C GLY A 267 2.68 -4.85 20.31
N ARG A 268 3.62 -5.20 21.22
CA ARG A 268 3.28 -5.46 22.63
C ARG A 268 2.65 -4.26 23.31
N ARG A 269 3.19 -3.08 23.06
CA ARG A 269 2.64 -1.82 23.58
C ARG A 269 1.26 -1.52 22.98
N LEU A 270 1.07 -1.71 21.70
CA LEU A 270 -0.22 -1.51 21.03
C LEU A 270 -1.30 -2.42 21.61
N ALA A 271 -0.99 -3.70 21.82
CA ALA A 271 -1.93 -4.65 22.42
C ALA A 271 -2.38 -4.23 23.83
N GLN A 272 -1.54 -3.51 24.58
CA GLN A 272 -1.87 -2.98 25.91
C GLN A 272 -2.64 -1.65 25.85
N GLN A 273 -2.42 -0.82 24.83
CA GLN A 273 -3.00 0.53 24.71
C GLN A 273 -4.28 0.57 23.87
N ALA A 274 -4.53 -0.43 23.04
CA ALA A 274 -5.74 -0.52 22.22
C ALA A 274 -7.00 -0.42 23.10
N THR A 275 -7.98 0.33 22.62
CA THR A 275 -9.27 0.53 23.32
C THR A 275 -10.41 -0.31 22.72
N VAL A 276 -10.05 -1.19 21.78
CA VAL A 276 -10.92 -2.25 21.22
C VAL A 276 -10.41 -3.62 21.66
N PRO A 277 -11.22 -4.68 21.62
CA PRO A 277 -10.75 -6.05 21.83
C PRO A 277 -9.60 -6.39 20.87
N VAL A 278 -8.55 -7.03 21.39
CA VAL A 278 -7.36 -7.41 20.63
C VAL A 278 -7.11 -8.90 20.73
N THR A 279 -6.79 -9.53 19.62
CA THR A 279 -6.19 -10.87 19.52
C THR A 279 -4.71 -10.71 19.16
N THR A 280 -3.83 -11.33 19.92
CA THR A 280 -2.38 -11.23 19.75
C THR A 280 -1.81 -12.39 18.96
N VAL A 281 -0.79 -12.12 18.13
CA VAL A 281 -0.08 -13.11 17.30
C VAL A 281 1.41 -12.98 17.54
N SER A 282 2.11 -14.06 17.88
CA SER A 282 3.57 -14.16 17.88
C SER A 282 4.01 -15.14 16.81
N ALA A 283 4.86 -14.71 15.89
CA ALA A 283 5.24 -15.48 14.72
C ALA A 283 6.75 -15.73 14.60
N LEU A 284 7.58 -14.77 15.03
CA LEU A 284 9.03 -14.81 14.89
C LEU A 284 9.76 -14.90 16.24
N THR A 285 9.03 -14.77 17.34
CA THR A 285 9.57 -14.79 18.69
C THR A 285 8.84 -15.79 19.57
N GLU A 286 9.34 -16.03 20.80
CA GLU A 286 8.66 -16.87 21.81
C GLU A 286 7.75 -16.04 22.75
N GLU A 287 7.37 -14.83 22.34
CA GLU A 287 6.49 -13.97 23.13
C GLU A 287 5.13 -14.64 23.36
N ALA A 288 4.59 -14.48 24.55
CA ALA A 288 3.28 -15.01 24.88
C ALA A 288 2.19 -14.26 24.09
N ALA A 289 1.41 -15.01 23.34
CA ALA A 289 0.33 -14.50 22.51
C ALA A 289 -0.83 -15.50 22.46
N ASP A 290 -2.01 -15.03 22.04
CA ASP A 290 -3.18 -15.89 21.86
C ASP A 290 -2.94 -16.93 20.76
N TRP A 291 -2.26 -16.52 19.68
CA TRP A 291 -1.84 -17.38 18.57
C TRP A 291 -0.33 -17.37 18.43
N GLN A 292 0.27 -18.54 18.24
CA GLN A 292 1.72 -18.69 18.14
C GLN A 292 2.12 -19.52 16.93
N VAL A 293 3.19 -19.09 16.25
CA VAL A 293 3.82 -19.90 15.21
C VAL A 293 4.92 -20.75 15.83
N ARG A 294 5.02 -22.02 15.40
CA ARG A 294 6.05 -22.98 15.80
C ARG A 294 6.48 -23.85 14.62
N ASP A 295 7.57 -24.59 14.79
CA ASP A 295 8.02 -25.65 13.88
C ASP A 295 8.16 -25.16 12.43
N VAL A 296 8.77 -23.98 12.23
CA VAL A 296 8.99 -23.43 10.90
C VAL A 296 10.01 -24.27 10.14
N THR A 297 9.64 -24.76 8.97
CA THR A 297 10.50 -25.57 8.12
C THR A 297 10.30 -25.24 6.63
N PRO A 298 11.38 -25.06 5.84
CA PRO A 298 11.25 -24.98 4.40
C PRO A 298 10.91 -26.36 3.82
N ASP A 299 9.87 -26.44 3.03
CA ASP A 299 9.55 -27.65 2.27
C ASP A 299 10.04 -27.46 0.82
N GLN A 300 11.24 -27.93 0.56
CA GLN A 300 11.88 -27.81 -0.75
C GLN A 300 11.15 -28.61 -1.84
N THR A 301 10.34 -29.62 -1.48
CA THR A 301 9.61 -30.45 -2.45
C THR A 301 8.46 -29.70 -3.12
N ILE A 302 7.82 -28.80 -2.36
CA ILE A 302 6.72 -27.96 -2.84
C ILE A 302 7.13 -26.49 -2.99
N GLY A 303 8.37 -26.13 -2.64
CA GLY A 303 8.88 -24.75 -2.71
C GLY A 303 8.14 -23.76 -1.82
N ARG A 304 7.68 -24.21 -0.65
CA ARG A 304 6.90 -23.41 0.32
C ARG A 304 7.57 -23.42 1.70
N THR A 305 7.21 -22.48 2.55
CA THR A 305 7.53 -22.52 3.97
C THR A 305 6.33 -23.12 4.72
N VAL A 306 6.59 -24.12 5.55
CA VAL A 306 5.58 -24.80 6.38
C VAL A 306 5.81 -24.43 7.83
N PHE A 307 4.74 -24.15 8.57
CA PHE A 307 4.78 -23.91 9.99
C PHE A 307 3.54 -24.47 10.71
N THR A 308 3.61 -24.59 12.01
CA THR A 308 2.48 -24.91 12.88
C THR A 308 1.93 -23.63 13.49
N LEU A 309 0.67 -23.29 13.21
CA LEU A 309 -0.05 -22.22 13.89
C LEU A 309 -0.80 -22.81 15.09
N VAL A 310 -0.43 -22.41 16.29
CA VAL A 310 -1.05 -22.88 17.54
C VAL A 310 -2.15 -21.91 17.95
N ASP A 311 -3.37 -22.40 18.09
CA ASP A 311 -4.54 -21.62 18.46
C ASP A 311 -4.63 -21.41 20.00
N PRO A 312 -5.57 -20.57 20.50
CA PRO A 312 -5.73 -20.30 21.93
C PRO A 312 -6.07 -21.52 22.79
N SER A 313 -6.51 -22.62 22.18
CA SER A 313 -6.73 -23.90 22.90
C SER A 313 -5.47 -24.73 23.04
N GLY A 314 -4.36 -24.33 22.40
CA GLY A 314 -3.12 -25.10 22.31
C GLY A 314 -3.09 -26.12 21.19
N THR A 315 -4.08 -26.12 20.29
CA THR A 315 -4.12 -27.02 19.14
C THR A 315 -3.25 -26.47 18.01
N GLY A 316 -2.36 -27.30 17.46
CA GLY A 316 -1.50 -26.95 16.34
C GLY A 316 -2.16 -27.25 14.99
N HIS A 317 -2.10 -26.28 14.08
CA HIS A 317 -2.63 -26.38 12.71
C HIS A 317 -1.48 -26.18 11.72
N ARG A 318 -1.27 -27.15 10.83
CA ARG A 318 -0.24 -27.05 9.79
C ARG A 318 -0.66 -26.04 8.73
N VAL A 319 0.24 -25.14 8.37
CA VAL A 319 0.07 -24.14 7.30
C VAL A 319 1.25 -24.22 6.34
N ALA A 320 0.97 -24.33 5.03
CA ALA A 320 1.98 -24.28 3.96
C ALA A 320 1.83 -23.00 3.15
N MET A 321 2.48 -21.93 3.59
CA MET A 321 2.32 -20.60 2.99
C MET A 321 2.88 -20.53 1.56
N PRO A 322 2.22 -19.82 0.64
CA PRO A 322 2.61 -19.74 -0.77
C PRO A 322 3.79 -18.81 -1.02
N ILE A 323 4.13 -17.95 -0.07
CA ILE A 323 5.16 -16.92 -0.17
C ILE A 323 6.35 -17.34 0.69
N LEU A 324 7.55 -17.00 0.22
CA LEU A 324 8.79 -17.32 0.90
C LEU A 324 9.24 -16.19 1.82
N GLY A 325 10.07 -16.52 2.79
CA GLY A 325 10.70 -15.56 3.68
C GLY A 325 10.07 -15.49 5.07
N GLU A 326 10.94 -15.37 6.06
CA GLU A 326 10.60 -15.39 7.49
C GLU A 326 9.54 -14.34 7.87
N VAL A 327 9.68 -13.11 7.34
CA VAL A 327 8.69 -12.03 7.57
C VAL A 327 7.30 -12.38 7.04
N ASN A 328 7.22 -13.23 6.01
CA ASN A 328 5.94 -13.63 5.45
C ASN A 328 5.21 -14.67 6.30
N ILE A 329 5.90 -15.33 7.23
CA ILE A 329 5.27 -16.16 8.27
C ILE A 329 4.40 -15.26 9.17
N GLN A 330 4.95 -14.14 9.63
CA GLN A 330 4.24 -13.13 10.41
C GLN A 330 3.03 -12.59 9.64
N ASN A 331 3.23 -12.17 8.38
CA ASN A 331 2.16 -11.65 7.53
C ASN A 331 1.04 -12.67 7.33
N THR A 332 1.40 -13.95 7.13
CA THR A 332 0.46 -15.05 6.93
C THR A 332 -0.32 -15.35 8.22
N ALA A 333 0.35 -15.45 9.36
CA ALA A 333 -0.31 -15.70 10.64
C ALA A 333 -1.30 -14.56 10.99
N VAL A 334 -0.90 -13.30 10.81
CA VAL A 334 -1.77 -12.14 11.02
C VAL A 334 -2.98 -12.18 10.09
N ALA A 335 -2.81 -12.54 8.82
CA ALA A 335 -3.92 -12.65 7.87
C ALA A 335 -4.91 -13.77 8.25
N ILE A 336 -4.40 -14.96 8.64
CA ILE A 336 -5.24 -16.07 9.09
C ILE A 336 -6.05 -15.67 10.32
N VAL A 337 -5.40 -15.15 11.35
CA VAL A 337 -6.06 -14.76 12.59
C VAL A 337 -7.08 -13.63 12.36
N SER A 338 -6.79 -12.71 11.42
CA SER A 338 -7.74 -11.66 11.03
C SER A 338 -9.01 -12.22 10.40
N ALA A 339 -8.90 -13.22 9.52
CA ALA A 339 -10.05 -13.89 8.92
C ALA A 339 -10.85 -14.72 9.94
N VAL A 340 -10.16 -15.43 10.83
CA VAL A 340 -10.81 -16.20 11.92
C VAL A 340 -11.53 -15.24 12.90
N SER A 341 -11.00 -14.05 13.12
CA SER A 341 -11.67 -13.02 13.96
C SER A 341 -12.99 -12.51 13.37
N LEU A 342 -13.23 -12.71 12.07
CA LEU A 342 -14.52 -12.48 11.42
C LEU A 342 -15.50 -13.67 11.58
N GLY A 343 -15.08 -14.75 12.23
CA GLY A 343 -15.88 -15.97 12.42
C GLY A 343 -15.80 -16.97 11.25
N ILE A 344 -14.83 -16.81 10.34
CA ILE A 344 -14.59 -17.76 9.25
C ILE A 344 -13.90 -19.01 9.82
N ASP A 345 -14.30 -20.20 9.35
CA ASP A 345 -13.72 -21.47 9.79
C ASP A 345 -12.22 -21.52 9.50
N LEU A 346 -11.41 -21.94 10.48
CA LEU A 346 -9.96 -21.96 10.39
C LEU A 346 -9.44 -22.89 9.27
N ALA A 347 -10.09 -24.03 9.06
CA ALA A 347 -9.65 -24.96 8.01
C ALA A 347 -9.90 -24.39 6.62
N ASP A 348 -11.02 -23.69 6.41
CA ASP A 348 -11.31 -22.97 5.17
C ASP A 348 -10.32 -21.85 4.93
N VAL A 349 -9.97 -21.08 5.98
CA VAL A 349 -8.98 -20.00 5.93
C VAL A 349 -7.59 -20.54 5.55
N ILE A 350 -7.14 -21.62 6.18
CA ILE A 350 -5.84 -22.25 5.88
C ILE A 350 -5.81 -22.74 4.43
N SER A 351 -6.86 -23.43 3.98
CA SER A 351 -6.95 -23.90 2.59
C SER A 351 -6.88 -22.75 1.60
N ALA A 352 -7.60 -21.66 1.86
CA ALA A 352 -7.60 -20.47 1.00
C ALA A 352 -6.23 -19.75 0.97
N ILE A 353 -5.50 -19.73 2.07
CA ILE A 353 -4.13 -19.20 2.13
C ILE A 353 -3.17 -20.10 1.35
N GLU A 354 -3.28 -21.42 1.48
CA GLU A 354 -2.42 -22.37 0.75
C GLU A 354 -2.62 -22.28 -0.77
N ASP A 355 -3.82 -21.92 -1.21
CA ASP A 355 -4.17 -21.71 -2.62
C ASP A 355 -4.00 -20.27 -3.11
N ALA A 356 -3.53 -19.36 -2.25
CA ALA A 356 -3.39 -17.96 -2.59
C ALA A 356 -2.43 -17.75 -3.77
N PRO A 357 -2.77 -16.86 -4.72
CA PRO A 357 -1.88 -16.52 -5.83
C PRO A 357 -0.64 -15.78 -5.33
N GLN A 358 0.40 -15.75 -6.15
CA GLN A 358 1.57 -14.92 -5.88
C GLN A 358 1.16 -13.45 -5.78
N ILE A 359 1.85 -12.72 -4.91
CA ILE A 359 1.61 -11.30 -4.70
C ILE A 359 2.56 -10.52 -5.61
N PRO A 360 2.05 -9.63 -6.47
CA PRO A 360 2.89 -8.89 -7.40
C PRO A 360 4.02 -8.14 -6.70
N GLY A 361 5.26 -8.39 -7.14
CA GLY A 361 6.47 -7.76 -6.64
C GLY A 361 6.77 -8.01 -5.14
N ARG A 362 6.30 -9.13 -4.57
CA ARG A 362 6.62 -9.55 -3.20
C ARG A 362 7.13 -10.99 -3.24
N MET A 363 8.45 -11.18 -3.26
CA MET A 363 9.10 -12.48 -3.49
C MET A 363 8.46 -13.24 -4.67
N GLU A 364 8.05 -12.49 -5.70
CA GLU A 364 7.35 -13.01 -6.87
C GLU A 364 8.28 -13.81 -7.76
N LYS A 365 8.03 -15.11 -7.89
CA LYS A 365 8.79 -16.00 -8.77
C LYS A 365 8.32 -15.80 -10.21
N VAL A 366 9.17 -15.27 -11.07
CA VAL A 366 8.87 -15.09 -12.50
C VAL A 366 8.77 -16.45 -13.21
N ASN A 367 9.62 -17.40 -12.82
CA ASN A 367 9.62 -18.78 -13.33
C ASN A 367 9.62 -19.79 -12.17
N PRO A 368 8.47 -20.08 -11.55
CA PRO A 368 8.37 -20.95 -10.37
C PRO A 368 8.90 -22.39 -10.60
N THR A 369 9.02 -22.80 -11.85
CA THR A 369 9.64 -24.07 -12.28
C THR A 369 10.78 -23.78 -13.25
N PRO A 370 12.02 -23.54 -12.78
CA PRO A 370 13.11 -23.01 -13.61
C PRO A 370 13.49 -23.85 -14.83
N GLY A 371 13.32 -25.18 -14.79
CA GLY A 371 13.48 -26.05 -15.97
C GLY A 371 14.88 -26.01 -16.61
N GLY A 372 15.94 -25.83 -15.81
CA GLY A 372 17.32 -25.71 -16.31
C GLY A 372 17.77 -24.26 -16.53
N GLN A 373 16.98 -23.28 -16.11
CA GLN A 373 17.33 -21.86 -16.05
C GLN A 373 17.59 -21.43 -14.59
N PRO A 374 18.20 -20.26 -14.33
CA PRO A 374 18.22 -19.70 -12.98
C PRO A 374 16.79 -19.39 -12.49
N LEU A 375 16.56 -19.50 -11.20
CA LEU A 375 15.32 -18.97 -10.60
C LEU A 375 15.39 -17.43 -10.64
N VAL A 376 14.30 -16.78 -11.06
CA VAL A 376 14.20 -15.32 -11.07
C VAL A 376 13.07 -14.88 -10.14
N ILE A 377 13.39 -13.98 -9.20
CA ILE A 377 12.48 -13.44 -8.20
C ILE A 377 12.48 -11.91 -8.30
N VAL A 378 11.31 -11.29 -8.15
CA VAL A 378 11.15 -9.84 -8.05
C VAL A 378 10.59 -9.48 -6.68
N ASP A 379 11.21 -8.49 -6.02
CA ASP A 379 10.80 -8.04 -4.70
C ASP A 379 10.87 -6.50 -4.56
N TYR A 380 10.08 -5.96 -3.64
CA TYR A 380 10.01 -4.52 -3.37
C TYR A 380 11.03 -4.04 -2.34
N ALA A 381 11.88 -4.90 -1.81
CA ALA A 381 12.87 -4.55 -0.78
C ALA A 381 13.73 -3.36 -1.23
N HIS A 382 13.55 -2.21 -0.57
CA HIS A 382 14.22 -0.93 -0.85
C HIS A 382 14.74 -0.24 0.43
N THR A 383 14.59 -0.89 1.59
CA THR A 383 15.23 -0.51 2.86
C THR A 383 16.30 -1.52 3.22
N PRO A 384 17.32 -1.13 4.02
CA PRO A 384 18.37 -2.04 4.46
C PRO A 384 17.83 -3.32 5.09
N GLU A 385 16.91 -3.21 6.04
CA GLU A 385 16.34 -4.35 6.77
C GLU A 385 15.54 -5.27 5.85
N ALA A 386 14.72 -4.69 4.94
CA ALA A 386 13.95 -5.47 3.98
C ALA A 386 14.86 -6.21 3.00
N LEU A 387 15.95 -5.56 2.53
CA LEU A 387 16.91 -6.19 1.63
C LEU A 387 17.66 -7.34 2.31
N GLU A 388 18.06 -7.17 3.57
CA GLU A 388 18.72 -8.23 4.34
C GLU A 388 17.83 -9.47 4.44
N TRP A 389 16.58 -9.30 4.82
CA TRP A 389 15.62 -10.40 4.92
C TRP A 389 15.33 -11.06 3.57
N THR A 390 15.15 -10.26 2.52
CA THR A 390 14.93 -10.76 1.16
C THR A 390 16.11 -11.60 0.67
N LEU A 391 17.35 -11.14 0.87
CA LEU A 391 18.54 -11.88 0.43
C LEU A 391 18.77 -13.15 1.25
N ARG A 392 18.56 -13.13 2.58
CA ARG A 392 18.64 -14.33 3.42
C ARG A 392 17.59 -15.37 3.02
N SER A 393 16.35 -14.96 2.82
CA SER A 393 15.28 -15.84 2.35
C SER A 393 15.59 -16.41 0.95
N THR A 394 16.19 -15.60 0.07
CA THR A 394 16.65 -16.06 -1.25
C THR A 394 17.76 -17.09 -1.12
N ARG A 395 18.71 -16.89 -0.19
CA ARG A 395 19.79 -17.84 0.08
C ARG A 395 19.31 -19.22 0.48
N GLU A 396 18.27 -19.30 1.31
CA GLU A 396 17.70 -20.58 1.76
C GLU A 396 17.13 -21.42 0.61
N LEU A 397 16.74 -20.78 -0.49
CA LEU A 397 16.17 -21.43 -1.67
C LEU A 397 17.19 -21.74 -2.76
N THR A 398 18.39 -21.15 -2.66
CA THR A 398 19.36 -21.11 -3.74
C THR A 398 20.44 -22.17 -3.55
N PRO A 399 20.44 -23.25 -4.37
CA PRO A 399 21.54 -24.22 -4.33
C PRO A 399 22.88 -23.64 -4.79
N GLY A 400 22.85 -22.69 -5.72
CA GLY A 400 23.99 -22.01 -6.32
C GLY A 400 24.25 -20.62 -5.75
N ARG A 401 24.51 -19.65 -6.63
CA ARG A 401 24.81 -18.27 -6.27
C ARG A 401 23.53 -17.44 -6.13
N VAL A 402 23.51 -16.52 -5.16
CA VAL A 402 22.54 -15.44 -5.09
C VAL A 402 23.07 -14.24 -5.87
N VAL A 403 22.37 -13.89 -6.94
CA VAL A 403 22.68 -12.77 -7.83
C VAL A 403 21.68 -11.67 -7.56
N VAL A 404 22.11 -10.51 -7.06
CA VAL A 404 21.21 -9.38 -6.78
C VAL A 404 21.32 -8.29 -7.85
N VAL A 405 20.16 -7.82 -8.35
CA VAL A 405 20.03 -6.62 -9.18
C VAL A 405 19.33 -5.55 -8.35
N PHE A 406 20.00 -4.43 -8.08
CA PHE A 406 19.45 -3.43 -7.16
C PHE A 406 19.90 -2.01 -7.51
N GLY A 407 19.13 -1.05 -7.02
CA GLY A 407 19.39 0.38 -7.04
C GLY A 407 18.83 1.03 -5.79
N THR A 408 18.66 2.34 -5.83
CA THR A 408 17.93 3.11 -4.81
C THR A 408 17.33 4.38 -5.41
N ASP A 409 16.26 4.87 -4.78
CA ASP A 409 15.55 6.08 -5.19
C ASP A 409 16.40 7.36 -5.04
N GLY A 410 16.28 8.26 -6.01
CA GLY A 410 16.66 9.68 -5.89
C GLY A 410 15.61 10.48 -5.13
N ASP A 411 15.97 11.70 -4.70
CA ASP A 411 15.10 12.63 -3.94
C ASP A 411 14.49 12.00 -2.67
N ARG A 412 15.21 11.03 -2.08
CA ARG A 412 14.86 10.32 -0.85
C ARG A 412 16.05 10.30 0.10
N ASP A 413 15.87 9.67 1.24
CA ASP A 413 16.92 9.54 2.26
C ASP A 413 18.20 8.91 1.67
N ALA A 414 19.22 9.74 1.45
CA ALA A 414 20.52 9.30 0.93
C ALA A 414 21.35 8.54 1.98
N THR A 415 21.06 8.70 3.28
CA THR A 415 21.87 8.11 4.37
C THR A 415 21.79 6.59 4.38
N LYS A 416 20.69 6.02 3.90
CA LYS A 416 20.51 4.57 3.82
C LYS A 416 21.27 3.90 2.66
N ARG A 417 21.71 4.66 1.63
CA ARG A 417 22.24 4.12 0.36
C ARG A 417 23.48 3.24 0.55
N GLU A 418 24.49 3.75 1.27
CA GLU A 418 25.71 2.98 1.54
C GLU A 418 25.42 1.76 2.42
N HIS A 419 24.53 1.87 3.40
CA HIS A 419 24.17 0.75 4.27
C HIS A 419 23.42 -0.36 3.52
N LEU A 420 22.48 0.01 2.65
CA LEU A 420 21.78 -0.93 1.75
C LEU A 420 22.78 -1.69 0.87
N ALA A 421 23.77 -0.99 0.29
CA ALA A 421 24.80 -1.59 -0.53
C ALA A 421 25.77 -2.50 0.26
N GLN A 422 26.07 -2.17 1.52
CA GLN A 422 26.84 -3.04 2.42
C GLN A 422 26.13 -4.36 2.71
N ILE A 423 24.81 -4.34 2.87
CA ILE A 423 24.00 -5.54 3.07
C ILE A 423 24.02 -6.39 1.79
N ALA A 424 23.77 -5.79 0.63
CA ALA A 424 23.86 -6.51 -0.65
C ALA A 424 25.23 -7.19 -0.81
N ALA A 425 26.32 -6.49 -0.46
CA ALA A 425 27.68 -7.02 -0.54
C ALA A 425 27.98 -8.17 0.45
N ARG A 426 27.28 -8.23 1.59
CA ARG A 426 27.44 -9.32 2.57
C ARG A 426 26.64 -10.56 2.23
N GLU A 427 25.39 -10.36 1.80
CA GLU A 427 24.39 -11.43 1.71
C GLU A 427 24.29 -12.05 0.29
N ALA A 428 24.66 -11.35 -0.78
CA ALA A 428 24.65 -11.88 -2.15
C ALA A 428 26.05 -12.28 -2.64
N ASP A 429 26.15 -13.20 -3.61
CA ASP A 429 27.41 -13.61 -4.21
C ASP A 429 27.81 -12.66 -5.35
N VAL A 430 26.86 -12.30 -6.21
CA VAL A 430 27.07 -11.45 -7.39
C VAL A 430 26.15 -10.23 -7.33
N LEU A 431 26.70 -9.05 -7.58
CA LEU A 431 26.01 -7.78 -7.49
C LEU A 431 25.93 -7.08 -8.86
N TRP A 432 24.72 -6.68 -9.24
CA TRP A 432 24.44 -5.83 -10.39
C TRP A 432 23.86 -4.50 -9.89
N VAL A 433 24.68 -3.44 -9.93
CA VAL A 433 24.28 -2.09 -9.47
C VAL A 433 23.69 -1.32 -10.64
N THR A 434 22.49 -0.80 -10.49
CA THR A 434 21.75 -0.05 -11.52
C THR A 434 20.84 1.02 -10.89
N ASP A 435 20.05 1.69 -11.72
CA ASP A 435 19.11 2.72 -11.27
C ASP A 435 17.77 2.11 -10.84
N GLU A 436 17.19 2.63 -9.77
CA GLU A 436 15.79 2.37 -9.39
C GLU A 436 14.89 3.46 -9.98
N ASN A 437 14.64 4.56 -9.27
CA ASN A 437 14.00 5.78 -9.76
C ASN A 437 14.93 6.96 -9.48
N PRO A 438 15.80 7.39 -10.40
CA PRO A 438 16.74 8.48 -10.15
C PRO A 438 16.04 9.82 -9.84
N ARG A 439 14.81 10.00 -10.32
CA ARG A 439 14.00 11.20 -10.19
C ARG A 439 14.74 12.43 -10.73
N THR A 440 15.02 13.44 -9.89
CA THR A 440 15.74 14.65 -10.32
C THR A 440 17.24 14.61 -10.05
N GLU A 441 17.74 13.60 -9.28
CA GLU A 441 19.16 13.43 -9.00
C GLU A 441 19.92 12.83 -10.21
N ASP A 442 21.25 13.07 -10.23
CA ASP A 442 22.13 12.41 -11.19
C ASP A 442 22.21 10.89 -10.87
N PRO A 443 21.85 10.00 -11.80
CA PRO A 443 21.91 8.56 -11.59
C PRO A 443 23.31 8.07 -11.23
N GLN A 444 24.37 8.71 -11.75
CA GLN A 444 25.74 8.34 -11.44
C GLN A 444 26.08 8.63 -9.97
N GLU A 445 25.68 9.78 -9.44
CA GLU A 445 25.91 10.10 -8.04
C GLU A 445 25.23 9.07 -7.11
N ILE A 446 24.04 8.61 -7.46
CA ILE A 446 23.33 7.56 -6.71
C ILE A 446 24.10 6.25 -6.74
N ARG A 447 24.55 5.80 -7.91
CA ARG A 447 25.35 4.57 -8.03
C ARG A 447 26.69 4.68 -7.29
N ASP A 448 27.33 5.84 -7.30
CA ASP A 448 28.58 6.08 -6.57
C ASP A 448 28.42 5.86 -5.05
N TYR A 449 27.27 6.22 -4.45
CA TYR A 449 26.97 5.88 -3.06
C TYR A 449 26.92 4.37 -2.85
N LEU A 450 26.25 3.64 -3.74
CA LEU A 450 26.15 2.19 -3.65
C LEU A 450 27.53 1.52 -3.82
N LEU A 451 28.31 1.95 -4.80
CA LEU A 451 29.66 1.43 -5.04
C LEU A 451 30.60 1.67 -3.86
N ARG A 452 30.52 2.84 -3.18
CA ARG A 452 31.29 3.10 -1.94
C ARG A 452 30.87 2.16 -0.83
N GLY A 453 29.58 1.94 -0.65
CA GLY A 453 29.06 0.97 0.34
C GLY A 453 29.58 -0.44 0.07
N ILE A 454 29.55 -0.90 -1.19
CA ILE A 454 30.10 -2.20 -1.59
C ILE A 454 31.61 -2.28 -1.33
N ALA A 455 32.37 -1.27 -1.75
CA ALA A 455 33.82 -1.25 -1.58
C ALA A 455 34.27 -1.30 -0.12
N SER A 456 33.46 -0.80 0.81
CA SER A 456 33.72 -0.91 2.26
C SER A 456 33.66 -2.34 2.79
N VAL A 457 32.93 -3.23 2.11
CA VAL A 457 32.79 -4.67 2.43
C VAL A 457 33.64 -5.54 1.53
N ARG A 458 33.70 -5.21 0.23
CA ARG A 458 34.48 -5.90 -0.82
C ARG A 458 35.47 -4.94 -1.48
N PRO A 459 36.65 -4.68 -0.88
CA PRO A 459 37.62 -3.70 -1.42
C PRO A 459 38.09 -4.01 -2.83
N GLY A 460 38.12 -5.29 -3.23
CA GLY A 460 38.52 -5.72 -4.57
C GLY A 460 37.41 -5.66 -5.61
N MET A 461 36.18 -5.32 -5.19
CA MET A 461 34.99 -5.26 -6.07
C MET A 461 34.77 -6.56 -6.86
N GLU A 462 35.06 -7.71 -6.27
CA GLU A 462 34.86 -9.02 -6.89
C GLU A 462 33.35 -9.27 -7.08
N ASP A 463 32.98 -9.79 -8.27
CA ASP A 463 31.62 -10.12 -8.67
C ASP A 463 30.64 -8.93 -8.59
N VAL A 464 31.14 -7.71 -8.82
CA VAL A 464 30.37 -6.48 -8.88
C VAL A 464 30.33 -5.91 -10.28
N THR A 465 29.17 -5.67 -10.83
CA THR A 465 28.97 -5.05 -12.14
C THR A 465 28.09 -3.80 -11.99
N GLU A 466 28.62 -2.64 -12.38
CA GLU A 466 27.84 -1.44 -12.58
C GLU A 466 27.22 -1.42 -13.99
N VAL A 467 25.94 -1.11 -14.09
CA VAL A 467 25.23 -0.93 -15.36
C VAL A 467 24.73 0.49 -15.47
N THR A 468 25.34 1.24 -16.38
CA THR A 468 25.09 2.68 -16.58
C THR A 468 24.14 2.98 -17.74
N THR A 469 23.71 1.96 -18.49
CA THR A 469 22.83 2.12 -19.65
C THR A 469 21.37 2.27 -19.23
N CYS A 470 20.80 1.23 -18.65
CA CYS A 470 19.45 1.26 -18.09
C CYS A 470 19.21 0.02 -17.20
N ARG A 471 18.15 0.09 -16.37
CA ARG A 471 17.75 -1.03 -15.49
C ARG A 471 17.39 -2.29 -16.29
N ARG A 472 16.71 -2.18 -17.43
CA ARG A 472 16.39 -3.31 -18.33
C ARG A 472 17.65 -4.09 -18.71
N ASP A 473 18.73 -3.40 -19.05
CA ASP A 473 20.01 -4.04 -19.40
C ASP A 473 20.63 -4.76 -18.20
N ALA A 474 20.52 -4.19 -16.99
CA ALA A 474 21.03 -4.84 -15.79
C ALA A 474 20.29 -6.16 -15.53
N VAL A 475 18.96 -6.14 -15.55
CA VAL A 475 18.11 -7.33 -15.38
C VAL A 475 18.44 -8.38 -16.43
N ARG A 476 18.48 -7.98 -17.71
CA ARG A 476 18.80 -8.90 -18.82
C ARG A 476 20.18 -9.54 -18.65
N ARG A 477 21.21 -8.74 -18.40
CA ARG A 477 22.59 -9.24 -18.28
C ARG A 477 22.76 -10.13 -17.06
N ALA A 478 22.13 -9.80 -15.93
CA ALA A 478 22.18 -10.62 -14.73
C ALA A 478 21.54 -12.01 -14.96
N ILE A 479 20.37 -12.07 -15.59
CA ILE A 479 19.69 -13.34 -15.89
C ILE A 479 20.51 -14.19 -16.87
N LEU A 480 21.08 -13.58 -17.93
CA LEU A 480 21.88 -14.30 -18.94
C LEU A 480 23.25 -14.77 -18.42
N ALA A 481 23.79 -14.12 -17.39
CA ALA A 481 25.07 -14.51 -16.77
C ALA A 481 24.91 -15.54 -15.63
N ALA A 482 23.67 -15.75 -15.17
CA ALA A 482 23.38 -16.73 -14.12
C ALA A 482 23.28 -18.15 -14.70
N GLU A 483 23.67 -19.13 -13.89
CA GLU A 483 23.66 -20.55 -14.25
C GLU A 483 22.43 -21.28 -13.64
N PRO A 484 22.09 -22.46 -14.15
CA PRO A 484 21.09 -23.31 -13.48
C PRO A 484 21.49 -23.60 -12.04
N GLY A 485 20.55 -23.37 -11.11
CA GLY A 485 20.81 -23.45 -9.67
C GLY A 485 21.10 -22.11 -9.01
N ASP A 486 21.47 -21.07 -9.77
CA ASP A 486 21.55 -19.71 -9.26
C ASP A 486 20.13 -19.11 -9.09
N THR A 487 20.01 -18.14 -8.20
CA THR A 487 18.81 -17.31 -8.10
C THR A 487 19.15 -15.86 -8.38
N VAL A 488 18.46 -15.26 -9.37
CA VAL A 488 18.53 -13.83 -9.65
C VAL A 488 17.38 -13.14 -8.91
N ILE A 489 17.72 -12.32 -7.92
CA ILE A 489 16.76 -11.50 -7.19
C ILE A 489 16.84 -10.04 -7.65
N ILE A 490 15.73 -9.48 -8.12
CA ILE A 490 15.63 -8.11 -8.62
C ILE A 490 14.85 -7.32 -7.56
N THR A 491 15.49 -6.29 -6.97
CA THR A 491 14.93 -5.59 -5.81
C THR A 491 14.72 -4.09 -6.07
N GLY A 492 13.89 -3.47 -5.21
CA GLY A 492 13.60 -2.04 -5.16
C GLY A 492 12.22 -1.70 -5.70
N LYS A 493 11.90 -2.08 -6.93
CA LYS A 493 10.67 -1.66 -7.61
C LYS A 493 9.47 -2.59 -7.39
N GLY A 494 9.70 -3.88 -7.16
CA GLY A 494 8.60 -4.84 -7.02
C GLY A 494 7.62 -4.76 -8.19
N ALA A 495 6.35 -4.44 -7.88
CA ALA A 495 5.28 -4.36 -8.87
C ALA A 495 5.16 -3.00 -9.59
N GLU A 496 6.03 -2.03 -9.35
CA GLU A 496 5.94 -0.71 -9.99
C GLU A 496 6.01 -0.80 -11.51
N TRP A 497 5.11 -0.07 -12.19
CA TRP A 497 4.99 -0.05 -13.66
C TRP A 497 5.66 1.14 -14.34
N TYR A 498 6.46 1.90 -13.63
CA TYR A 498 7.19 3.02 -14.19
C TYR A 498 8.61 3.11 -13.61
N GLN A 499 9.49 3.80 -14.29
CA GLN A 499 10.74 4.33 -13.78
C GLN A 499 10.68 5.86 -13.91
N GLU A 500 10.88 6.58 -12.81
CA GLU A 500 10.87 8.04 -12.80
C GLU A 500 12.28 8.58 -13.06
N ILE A 501 12.43 9.31 -14.18
CA ILE A 501 13.67 9.94 -14.60
C ILE A 501 13.38 11.39 -14.96
N GLN A 502 14.03 12.35 -14.31
CA GLN A 502 13.83 13.79 -14.52
C GLN A 502 12.37 14.23 -14.45
N GLY A 503 11.61 13.65 -13.50
CA GLY A 503 10.19 13.94 -13.31
C GLY A 503 9.26 13.31 -14.37
N ILE A 504 9.79 12.47 -15.28
CA ILE A 504 9.01 11.77 -16.30
C ILE A 504 8.89 10.30 -15.90
N HIS A 505 7.65 9.79 -15.90
CA HIS A 505 7.37 8.38 -15.67
C HIS A 505 7.48 7.60 -17.00
N HIS A 506 8.54 6.83 -17.12
CA HIS A 506 8.75 5.89 -18.22
C HIS A 506 8.12 4.55 -17.87
N ARG A 507 7.31 3.98 -18.76
CA ARG A 507 6.70 2.67 -18.52
C ARG A 507 7.78 1.59 -18.41
N TYR A 508 7.81 0.91 -17.28
CA TYR A 508 8.79 -0.11 -16.94
C TYR A 508 8.24 -1.02 -15.82
N ASN A 509 8.52 -2.33 -15.89
CA ASN A 509 8.30 -3.25 -14.78
C ASN A 509 9.30 -4.41 -14.88
N ASP A 510 9.87 -4.83 -13.74
CA ASP A 510 10.89 -5.88 -13.70
C ASP A 510 10.36 -7.26 -14.10
N VAL A 511 9.11 -7.60 -13.76
CA VAL A 511 8.52 -8.93 -14.01
C VAL A 511 8.40 -9.24 -15.52
N PRO A 512 7.74 -8.41 -16.35
CA PRO A 512 7.69 -8.63 -17.79
C PRO A 512 9.07 -8.66 -18.44
N VAL A 513 10.00 -7.79 -18.01
CA VAL A 513 11.36 -7.76 -18.54
C VAL A 513 12.09 -9.08 -18.27
N ALA A 514 11.99 -9.60 -17.04
CA ALA A 514 12.59 -10.87 -16.68
C ALA A 514 11.94 -12.05 -17.46
N ALA A 515 10.62 -12.04 -17.61
CA ALA A 515 9.88 -13.05 -18.36
C ALA A 515 10.26 -13.08 -19.84
N GLU A 516 10.45 -11.91 -20.49
CA GLU A 516 10.93 -11.79 -21.88
C GLU A 516 12.29 -12.46 -22.05
N VAL A 517 13.23 -12.20 -21.12
CA VAL A 517 14.58 -12.78 -21.14
C VAL A 517 14.54 -14.30 -20.99
N LEU A 518 13.75 -14.80 -20.03
CA LEU A 518 13.60 -16.24 -19.79
C LEU A 518 12.94 -16.98 -20.96
N ALA A 519 12.04 -16.31 -21.69
CA ALA A 519 11.43 -16.84 -22.91
C ALA A 519 12.37 -16.85 -24.12
N GLY A 520 13.60 -16.30 -24.01
CA GLY A 520 14.54 -16.18 -25.11
C GLY A 520 14.20 -15.08 -26.11
N ASP A 521 13.28 -14.18 -25.79
CA ASP A 521 12.93 -13.03 -26.65
C ASP A 521 13.95 -11.91 -26.44
N VAL A 522 15.06 -12.01 -27.20
CA VAL A 522 16.23 -11.12 -27.08
C VAL A 522 16.09 -9.90 -28.02
N ARG A 523 14.91 -9.52 -28.44
CA ARG A 523 14.75 -8.34 -29.28
C ARG A 523 15.10 -7.09 -28.48
N SER A 524 16.21 -6.45 -28.93
CA SER A 524 16.56 -5.10 -28.50
C SER A 524 15.48 -4.14 -29.01
N HIS A 525 14.54 -3.76 -28.15
CA HIS A 525 13.76 -2.56 -28.38
C HIS A 525 14.61 -1.39 -27.85
N GLU A 526 15.25 -0.67 -28.78
CA GLU A 526 15.84 0.65 -28.58
C GLU A 526 14.79 1.66 -28.12
#